data_47be22494588ef9fec74dc9d516554bb
#
_entry.id   47be22494588ef9fec74dc9d516554bb
#
_cell.length_a   1.000
_cell.length_b   1.000
_cell.length_c   1.000
_cell.angle_alpha   90.00
_cell.angle_beta   90.00
_cell.angle_gamma   90.00
#
_symmetry.space_group_name_H-M   'P 1'
#
loop_
_entity.id
_entity.type
_entity.pdbx_description
1 polymer ?
#
loop_
_entity_poly.entity_id
_entity_poly.type
_entity_poly.pdbx_seq_one_letter_code
_entity_poly.pdbx_strand_id
1 'polypeptide(L)'
;MTTFWIWASIVGLSMTPNLVLGPSAAVAVGVAARYSPWVLLPVVAASGYFEGLVVAWLAGQSTRIGFVGRWVARLRTPRGVAFASKWGVWGGLTLGCAVVGQEPILVALRWLGVEMRRIWLPLAVSNAVFAILYYAVVWFGLDQVMNH
;
A
#
# COMPACT_ATOMS: atom_id res chain seq x y z
N MET A 1 18.70 -22.53 5.23
CA MET A 1 17.31 -22.64 4.73
C MET A 1 16.32 -21.75 5.47
N THR A 2 16.44 -21.57 6.78
CA THR A 2 15.56 -20.72 7.61
C THR A 2 15.50 -19.26 7.15
N THR A 3 16.63 -18.61 6.84
CA THR A 3 16.69 -17.21 6.42
C THR A 3 15.89 -16.94 5.14
N PHE A 4 15.95 -17.83 4.16
CA PHE A 4 15.20 -17.70 2.91
C PHE A 4 13.68 -17.67 3.17
N TRP A 5 13.17 -18.58 3.98
CA TRP A 5 11.74 -18.66 4.30
C TRP A 5 11.24 -17.45 5.08
N ILE A 6 12.08 -16.88 5.98
CA ILE A 6 11.74 -15.65 6.69
C ILE A 6 11.59 -14.49 5.70
N TRP A 7 12.55 -14.31 4.78
CA TRP A 7 12.44 -13.26 3.77
C TRP A 7 11.28 -13.48 2.81
N ALA A 8 11.04 -14.71 2.38
CA ALA A 8 9.87 -15.04 1.56
C ALA A 8 8.55 -14.71 2.29
N SER A 9 8.48 -14.97 3.60
CA SER A 9 7.32 -14.60 4.41
C SER A 9 7.17 -13.07 4.54
N ILE A 10 8.25 -12.33 4.79
CA ILE A 10 8.22 -10.87 4.89
C ILE A 10 7.72 -10.25 3.57
N VAL A 11 8.29 -10.65 2.45
CA VAL A 11 7.88 -10.15 1.13
C VAL A 11 6.45 -10.56 0.81
N GLY A 12 6.10 -11.84 1.01
CA GLY A 12 4.75 -12.35 0.76
C GLY A 12 3.69 -11.64 1.60
N LEU A 13 3.94 -11.45 2.91
CA LEU A 13 3.03 -10.72 3.79
C LEU A 13 2.95 -9.24 3.42
N SER A 14 4.07 -8.61 3.02
CA SER A 14 4.05 -7.20 2.59
C SER A 14 3.23 -6.97 1.33
N MET A 15 3.05 -7.99 0.51
CA MET A 15 2.25 -7.96 -0.72
C MET A 15 0.81 -8.44 -0.51
N THR A 16 0.41 -8.76 0.73
CA THR A 16 -1.00 -9.07 1.01
C THR A 16 -1.78 -7.78 1.29
N PRO A 17 -3.07 -7.73 0.90
CA PRO A 17 -3.88 -6.55 1.10
C PRO A 17 -3.85 -6.02 2.54
N ASN A 18 -3.70 -4.72 2.71
CA ASN A 18 -3.64 -4.06 4.02
C ASN A 18 -4.86 -4.35 4.91
N LEU A 19 -6.00 -4.69 4.34
CA LEU A 19 -7.21 -5.15 5.05
C LEU A 19 -6.97 -6.42 5.91
N VAL A 20 -5.89 -7.16 5.66
CA VAL A 20 -5.60 -8.45 6.34
C VAL A 20 -4.32 -8.37 7.17
N LEU A 21 -3.90 -7.19 7.61
CA LEU A 21 -2.71 -6.98 8.45
C LEU A 21 -1.36 -7.32 7.77
N GLY A 22 -1.32 -7.44 6.44
CA GLY A 22 -0.15 -7.91 5.71
C GLY A 22 1.17 -7.19 6.02
N PRO A 23 1.30 -5.87 5.79
CA PRO A 23 2.56 -5.16 6.04
C PRO A 23 2.94 -5.09 7.52
N SER A 24 1.98 -4.97 8.43
CA SER A 24 2.25 -4.99 9.88
C SER A 24 2.73 -6.35 10.35
N ALA A 25 2.15 -7.46 9.83
CA ALA A 25 2.62 -8.81 10.10
C ALA A 25 4.02 -9.05 9.52
N ALA A 26 4.32 -8.53 8.32
CA ALA A 26 5.64 -8.61 7.72
C ALA A 26 6.71 -7.92 8.60
N VAL A 27 6.38 -6.73 9.12
CA VAL A 27 7.26 -5.99 10.05
C VAL A 27 7.42 -6.77 11.36
N ALA A 28 6.34 -7.34 11.93
CA ALA A 28 6.40 -8.13 13.15
C ALA A 28 7.31 -9.36 13.00
N VAL A 29 7.22 -10.08 11.87
CA VAL A 29 8.11 -11.20 11.55
C VAL A 29 9.56 -10.75 11.46
N GLY A 30 9.82 -9.62 10.79
CA GLY A 30 11.17 -9.07 10.65
C GLY A 30 11.78 -8.63 11.97
N VAL A 31 11.01 -7.96 12.83
CA VAL A 31 11.43 -7.55 14.17
C VAL A 31 11.68 -8.78 15.05
N ALA A 32 10.79 -9.76 15.05
CA ALA A 32 10.96 -11.02 15.78
C ALA A 32 12.21 -11.79 15.33
N ALA A 33 12.55 -11.74 14.03
CA ALA A 33 13.76 -12.31 13.47
C ALA A 33 15.02 -11.44 13.72
N ARG A 34 14.91 -10.32 14.43
CA ARG A 34 15.98 -9.37 14.75
C ARG A 34 16.68 -8.78 13.54
N TYR A 35 15.95 -8.58 12.43
CA TYR A 35 16.52 -7.88 11.29
C TYR A 35 16.68 -6.38 11.58
N SER A 36 17.78 -5.81 11.07
CA SER A 36 18.03 -4.38 11.17
C SER A 36 16.92 -3.58 10.49
N PRO A 37 16.41 -2.49 11.10
CA PRO A 37 15.41 -1.61 10.49
C PRO A 37 15.86 -1.07 9.12
N TRP A 38 17.15 -0.82 8.96
CA TRP A 38 17.75 -0.32 7.71
C TRP A 38 17.61 -1.29 6.53
N VAL A 39 17.41 -2.58 6.80
CA VAL A 39 17.16 -3.59 5.77
C VAL A 39 15.68 -3.91 5.66
N LEU A 40 15.00 -4.03 6.80
CA LEU A 40 13.58 -4.40 6.86
C LEU A 40 12.67 -3.34 6.23
N LEU A 41 12.84 -2.06 6.60
CA LEU A 41 11.98 -0.97 6.14
C LEU A 41 12.00 -0.79 4.61
N PRO A 42 13.17 -0.74 3.93
CA PRO A 42 13.19 -0.66 2.48
C PRO A 42 12.52 -1.85 1.79
N VAL A 43 12.67 -3.07 2.33
CA VAL A 43 12.06 -4.26 1.74
C VAL A 43 10.54 -4.21 1.85
N VAL A 44 10.01 -3.89 3.03
CA VAL A 44 8.56 -3.77 3.24
C VAL A 44 7.98 -2.65 2.38
N ALA A 45 8.60 -1.47 2.38
CA ALA A 45 8.16 -0.34 1.56
C ALA A 45 8.20 -0.65 0.06
N ALA A 46 9.27 -1.29 -0.43
CA ALA A 46 9.39 -1.65 -1.84
C ALA A 46 8.37 -2.72 -2.25
N SER A 47 8.11 -3.71 -1.41
CA SER A 47 7.12 -4.76 -1.68
C SER A 47 5.71 -4.19 -1.76
N GLY A 48 5.29 -3.35 -0.81
CA GLY A 48 3.99 -2.68 -0.83
C GLY A 48 3.86 -1.68 -1.98
N TYR A 49 4.95 -0.99 -2.33
CA TYR A 49 4.99 -0.12 -3.51
C TYR A 49 4.77 -0.92 -4.80
N PHE A 50 5.48 -2.04 -4.97
CA PHE A 50 5.35 -2.88 -6.16
C PHE A 50 3.94 -3.47 -6.28
N GLU A 51 3.39 -3.98 -5.18
CA GLU A 51 2.00 -4.45 -5.12
C GLU A 51 1.03 -3.34 -5.55
N GLY A 52 1.16 -2.15 -4.98
CA GLY A 52 0.32 -1.01 -5.33
C GLY A 52 0.41 -0.60 -6.80
N LEU A 53 1.60 -0.69 -7.42
CA LEU A 53 1.77 -0.47 -8.86
C LEU A 53 1.00 -1.50 -9.68
N VAL A 54 1.08 -2.78 -9.30
CA VAL A 54 0.35 -3.87 -9.98
C VAL A 54 -1.16 -3.67 -9.86
N VAL A 55 -1.67 -3.36 -8.66
CA VAL A 55 -3.09 -3.06 -8.44
C VAL A 55 -3.55 -1.87 -9.27
N ALA A 56 -2.81 -0.77 -9.26
CA ALA A 56 -3.13 0.41 -10.05
C ALA A 56 -3.11 0.13 -11.56
N TRP A 57 -2.18 -0.68 -12.03
CA TRP A 57 -2.11 -1.09 -13.41
C TRP A 57 -3.31 -1.96 -13.80
N LEU A 58 -3.62 -3.01 -13.02
CA LEU A 58 -4.77 -3.89 -13.22
C LEU A 58 -6.09 -3.10 -13.21
N ALA A 59 -6.26 -2.18 -12.26
CA ALA A 59 -7.42 -1.30 -12.20
C ALA A 59 -7.56 -0.43 -13.47
N GLY A 60 -6.44 0.05 -14.01
CA GLY A 60 -6.44 0.76 -15.29
C GLY A 60 -6.85 -0.12 -16.47
N GLN A 61 -6.39 -1.38 -16.51
CA GLN A 61 -6.75 -2.33 -17.55
C GLN A 61 -8.24 -2.76 -17.44
N SER A 62 -8.75 -2.91 -16.22
CA SER A 62 -10.15 -3.33 -16.01
C SER A 62 -11.16 -2.37 -16.66
N THR A 63 -10.82 -1.09 -16.82
CA THR A 63 -11.69 -0.12 -17.50
C THR A 63 -11.86 -0.40 -19.00
N ARG A 64 -11.00 -1.22 -19.60
CA ARG A 64 -11.12 -1.66 -21.00
C ARG A 64 -12.15 -2.75 -21.19
N ILE A 65 -12.58 -3.42 -20.12
CA ILE A 65 -13.64 -4.41 -20.13
C ILE A 65 -14.96 -3.67 -20.31
N GLY A 66 -15.69 -3.95 -21.38
CA GLY A 66 -16.86 -3.16 -21.83
C GLY A 66 -17.94 -2.93 -20.76
N PHE A 67 -18.19 -3.90 -19.87
CA PHE A 67 -19.14 -3.73 -18.74
C PHE A 67 -18.56 -2.78 -17.68
N VAL A 68 -17.34 -3.04 -17.23
CA VAL A 68 -16.64 -2.23 -16.19
C VAL A 68 -16.45 -0.80 -16.71
N GLY A 69 -15.99 -0.64 -17.96
CA GLY A 69 -15.79 0.67 -18.58
C GLY A 69 -17.06 1.51 -18.64
N ARG A 70 -18.20 0.91 -18.99
CA ARG A 70 -19.49 1.62 -19.00
C ARG A 70 -19.93 2.06 -17.61
N TRP A 71 -19.74 1.22 -16.60
CA TRP A 71 -20.07 1.54 -15.22
C TRP A 71 -19.15 2.65 -14.67
N VAL A 72 -17.87 2.53 -14.89
CA VAL A 72 -16.87 3.54 -14.50
C VAL A 72 -17.11 4.88 -15.19
N ALA A 73 -17.50 4.88 -16.48
CA ALA A 73 -17.81 6.11 -17.21
C ALA A 73 -18.95 6.91 -16.55
N ARG A 74 -19.93 6.24 -15.93
CA ARG A 74 -21.02 6.89 -15.19
C ARG A 74 -20.54 7.53 -13.88
N LEU A 75 -19.49 7.00 -13.26
CA LEU A 75 -18.90 7.54 -12.02
C LEU A 75 -17.97 8.72 -12.28
N ARG A 76 -17.45 8.87 -13.51
CA ARG A 76 -16.53 9.95 -13.89
C ARG A 76 -17.28 11.26 -14.09
N THR A 77 -17.47 12.00 -13.00
CA THR A 77 -17.91 13.39 -13.12
C THR A 77 -16.69 14.32 -13.30
N PRO A 78 -16.81 15.42 -14.09
CA PRO A 78 -15.68 16.35 -14.26
C PRO A 78 -15.15 16.91 -12.94
N ARG A 79 -16.04 17.18 -11.97
CA ARG A 79 -15.66 17.63 -10.63
C ARG A 79 -14.93 16.55 -9.82
N GLY A 80 -15.41 15.32 -9.88
CA GLY A 80 -14.79 14.17 -9.22
C GLY A 80 -13.38 13.89 -9.75
N VAL A 81 -13.20 13.94 -11.06
CA VAL A 81 -11.90 13.79 -11.71
C VAL A 81 -10.93 14.90 -11.31
N ALA A 82 -11.38 16.16 -11.33
CA ALA A 82 -10.57 17.30 -10.93
C ALA A 82 -10.15 17.22 -9.44
N PHE A 83 -11.09 16.87 -8.56
CA PHE A 83 -10.80 16.68 -7.13
C PHE A 83 -9.82 15.52 -6.91
N ALA A 84 -10.07 14.36 -7.51
CA ALA A 84 -9.21 13.18 -7.39
C ALA A 84 -7.79 13.45 -7.90
N SER A 85 -7.64 14.19 -9.00
CA SER A 85 -6.32 14.50 -9.57
C SER A 85 -5.53 15.52 -8.75
N LYS A 86 -6.20 16.42 -8.05
CA LYS A 86 -5.55 17.51 -7.29
C LYS A 86 -5.26 17.13 -5.84
N TRP A 87 -6.25 16.54 -5.16
CA TRP A 87 -6.21 16.27 -3.74
C TRP A 87 -6.30 14.78 -3.40
N GLY A 88 -7.00 14.00 -4.23
CA GLY A 88 -7.29 12.59 -3.98
C GLY A 88 -6.05 11.71 -4.00
N VAL A 89 -5.04 12.06 -4.79
CA VAL A 89 -3.83 11.24 -4.89
C VAL A 89 -3.03 11.30 -3.59
N TRP A 90 -2.68 12.49 -3.13
CA TRP A 90 -1.92 12.64 -1.89
C TRP A 90 -2.78 12.31 -0.65
N GLY A 91 -3.95 12.93 -0.54
CA GLY A 91 -4.85 12.69 0.60
C GLY A 91 -5.35 11.26 0.66
N GLY A 92 -5.69 10.66 -0.48
CA GLY A 92 -6.12 9.27 -0.56
C GLY A 92 -5.02 8.29 -0.19
N LEU A 93 -3.82 8.44 -0.78
CA LEU A 93 -2.69 7.53 -0.53
C LEU A 93 -2.01 7.74 0.83
N THR A 94 -2.26 8.84 1.53
CA THR A 94 -1.81 9.04 2.91
C THR A 94 -2.92 8.72 3.91
N LEU A 95 -3.85 9.66 4.12
CA LEU A 95 -4.90 9.50 5.13
C LEU A 95 -5.94 8.43 4.75
N GLY A 96 -6.32 8.35 3.47
CA GLY A 96 -7.29 7.37 3.00
C GLY A 96 -6.80 5.93 3.15
N CYS A 97 -5.53 5.67 2.91
CA CYS A 97 -4.93 4.34 3.08
C CYS A 97 -4.96 3.86 4.53
N ALA A 98 -4.85 4.76 5.50
CA ALA A 98 -4.94 4.41 6.91
C ALA A 98 -6.33 3.90 7.33
N VAL A 99 -7.39 4.32 6.60
CA VAL A 99 -8.80 4.02 6.96
C VAL A 99 -9.36 2.88 6.10
N VAL A 100 -9.10 2.91 4.81
CA VAL A 100 -9.78 2.02 3.82
C VAL A 100 -8.81 1.00 3.22
N GLY A 101 -7.50 1.20 3.37
CA GLY A 101 -6.48 0.41 2.71
C GLY A 101 -6.03 1.04 1.39
N GLN A 102 -4.86 0.60 0.91
CA GLN A 102 -4.21 1.15 -0.29
C GLN A 102 -4.94 0.75 -1.57
N GLU A 103 -5.35 -0.50 -1.69
CA GLU A 103 -5.87 -1.11 -2.91
C GLU A 103 -7.20 -0.46 -3.35
N PRO A 104 -8.22 -0.27 -2.48
CA PRO A 104 -9.46 0.41 -2.87
C PRO A 104 -9.22 1.85 -3.34
N ILE A 105 -8.28 2.56 -2.71
CA ILE A 105 -7.91 3.93 -3.10
C ILE A 105 -7.28 3.94 -4.49
N LEU A 106 -6.35 3.02 -4.77
CA LEU A 106 -5.70 2.91 -6.07
C LEU A 106 -6.71 2.56 -7.18
N VAL A 107 -7.61 1.62 -6.91
CA VAL A 107 -8.69 1.27 -7.83
C VAL A 107 -9.57 2.48 -8.11
N ALA A 108 -10.01 3.19 -7.08
CA ALA A 108 -10.84 4.39 -7.22
C ALA A 108 -10.14 5.49 -8.02
N LEU A 109 -8.88 5.79 -7.73
CA LEU A 109 -8.09 6.78 -8.46
C LEU A 109 -7.96 6.42 -9.95
N ARG A 110 -7.66 5.16 -10.25
CA ARG A 110 -7.53 4.69 -11.63
C ARG A 110 -8.87 4.69 -12.37
N TRP A 111 -9.94 4.33 -11.71
CA TRP A 111 -11.29 4.39 -12.28
C TRP A 111 -11.76 5.83 -12.50
N LEU A 112 -11.35 6.78 -11.67
CA LEU A 112 -11.59 8.19 -11.90
C LEU A 112 -10.72 8.78 -13.02
N GLY A 113 -9.80 8.02 -13.59
CA GLY A 113 -8.98 8.44 -14.73
C GLY A 113 -7.66 9.11 -14.35
N VAL A 114 -7.24 9.00 -13.09
CA VAL A 114 -5.93 9.52 -12.66
C VAL A 114 -4.82 8.72 -13.36
N GLU A 115 -3.90 9.41 -13.99
CA GLU A 115 -2.78 8.81 -14.71
C GLU A 115 -1.78 8.15 -13.76
N MET A 116 -1.19 7.04 -14.20
CA MET A 116 -0.19 6.29 -13.43
C MET A 116 0.98 7.16 -12.97
N ARG A 117 1.45 8.06 -13.85
CA ARG A 117 2.56 8.99 -13.55
C ARG A 117 2.28 9.94 -12.37
N ARG A 118 1.02 10.16 -11.99
CA ARG A 118 0.65 10.96 -10.82
C ARG A 118 0.55 10.15 -9.53
N ILE A 119 0.48 8.82 -9.65
CA ILE A 119 0.28 7.90 -8.54
C ILE A 119 1.62 7.40 -7.99
N TRP A 120 2.61 7.15 -8.84
CA TRP A 120 3.83 6.44 -8.46
C TRP A 120 4.61 7.12 -7.31
N LEU A 121 4.80 8.44 -7.35
CA LEU A 121 5.54 9.15 -6.31
C LEU A 121 4.77 9.23 -4.97
N PRO A 122 3.49 9.67 -4.93
CA PRO A 122 2.69 9.60 -3.71
C PRO A 122 2.61 8.20 -3.12
N LEU A 123 2.50 7.17 -3.96
CA LEU A 123 2.48 5.77 -3.54
C LEU A 123 3.81 5.35 -2.89
N ALA A 124 4.95 5.74 -3.46
CA ALA A 124 6.27 5.44 -2.89
C ALA A 124 6.43 6.10 -1.51
N VAL A 125 6.07 7.39 -1.40
CA VAL A 125 6.13 8.15 -0.15
C VAL A 125 5.19 7.53 0.90
N SER A 126 3.97 7.20 0.51
CA SER A 126 2.99 6.56 1.40
C SER A 126 3.53 5.24 1.96
N ASN A 127 4.03 4.34 1.11
CA ASN A 127 4.57 3.06 1.57
C ASN A 127 5.79 3.23 2.48
N ALA A 128 6.66 4.20 2.22
CA ALA A 128 7.79 4.49 3.10
C ALA A 128 7.32 4.98 4.48
N VAL A 129 6.36 5.90 4.52
CA VAL A 129 5.79 6.42 5.78
C VAL A 129 5.09 5.30 6.55
N PHE A 130 4.26 4.49 5.90
CA PHE A 130 3.57 3.38 6.58
C PHE A 130 4.53 2.30 7.07
N ALA A 131 5.59 1.96 6.34
CA ALA A 131 6.61 1.03 6.81
C ALA A 131 7.25 1.52 8.11
N ILE A 132 7.59 2.82 8.20
CA ILE A 132 8.15 3.44 9.40
C ILE A 132 7.14 3.41 10.56
N LEU A 133 5.87 3.77 10.29
CA LEU A 133 4.82 3.76 11.31
C LEU A 133 4.56 2.35 11.85
N TYR A 134 4.44 1.34 10.98
CA TYR A 134 4.26 -0.05 11.41
C TYR A 134 5.46 -0.54 12.22
N TYR A 135 6.68 -0.20 11.80
CA TYR A 135 7.87 -0.55 12.56
C TYR A 135 7.84 0.09 13.96
N ALA A 136 7.53 1.38 14.05
CA ALA A 136 7.44 2.08 15.33
C ALA A 136 6.39 1.44 16.26
N VAL A 137 5.19 1.17 15.74
CA VAL A 137 4.11 0.54 16.53
C VAL A 137 4.52 -0.85 17.03
N VAL A 138 5.11 -1.69 16.17
CA VAL A 138 5.55 -3.05 16.55
C VAL A 138 6.69 -2.97 17.54
N TRP A 139 7.68 -2.09 17.32
CA TRP A 139 8.82 -1.93 18.22
C TRP A 139 8.39 -1.48 19.63
N PHE A 140 7.59 -0.42 19.71
CA PHE A 140 7.10 0.07 21.02
C PHE A 140 6.19 -0.94 21.71
N GLY A 141 5.35 -1.66 20.94
CA GLY A 141 4.50 -2.71 21.50
C GLY A 141 5.30 -3.87 22.10
N LEU A 142 6.36 -4.32 21.41
CA LEU A 142 7.23 -5.38 21.90
C LEU A 142 8.08 -4.94 23.10
N ASP A 143 8.57 -3.70 23.11
CA ASP A 143 9.35 -3.16 24.22
C ASP A 143 8.53 -3.12 25.51
N GLN A 144 7.24 -2.74 25.45
CA GLN A 144 6.37 -2.77 26.60
C GLN A 144 6.10 -4.19 27.12
N VAL A 145 5.95 -5.17 26.23
CA VAL A 145 5.66 -6.57 26.63
C VAL A 145 6.91 -7.24 27.22
N MET A 146 8.11 -6.87 26.78
CA MET A 146 9.35 -7.47 27.28
C MET A 146 9.88 -6.83 28.57
N ASN A 147 9.44 -5.62 28.89
CA ASN A 147 9.88 -4.88 30.08
C ASN A 147 8.89 -4.97 31.27
N HIS A 148 7.82 -5.75 31.14
CA HIS A 148 6.87 -6.14 32.18
C HIS A 148 6.91 -7.65 32.42
#